data_2b7a5fcbe491204a11715c0f70623802
#
_entry.id   2b7a5fcbe491204a11715c0f70623802
#
_cell.length_a   1.000
_cell.length_b   1.000
_cell.length_c   1.000
_cell.angle_alpha   90.00
_cell.angle_beta   90.00
_cell.angle_gamma   90.00
#
_symmetry.space_group_name_H-M   'P 1'
#
loop_
_entity.id
_entity.type
_entity.pdbx_description
1 polymer ?
#
loop_
_entity_poly.entity_id
_entity_poly.type
_entity_poly.pdbx_seq_one_letter_code
_entity_poly.pdbx_strand_id
1 'polypeptide(L)'
;EFIAASMTMDISNQNKLSEFYEELKRLQIQIVRPDINECFADFRTKGNKFYYALGAIKAVGYEAISNIVEERLKNGRFESITDFLNRVNPKDINKLQLEGLVKAGAFDNLNLNRRSLFDSIPNFITKSKNIFENKLNNQIDLFGENNDQDNEITSKIDDWKFEERLSKEFEAVGFFISDHPLNQFEEFFKD
;
A
#
# COMPACT_ATOMS: atom_id res chain seq x y z
N GLU A 1 -4.07 -5.05 21.78
CA GLU A 1 -2.73 -5.67 21.67
C GLU A 1 -2.83 -7.17 21.40
N PHE A 2 -3.63 -7.94 22.17
CA PHE A 2 -3.79 -9.39 21.99
C PHE A 2 -4.19 -9.78 20.55
N ILE A 3 -5.21 -9.13 19.98
CA ILE A 3 -5.66 -9.40 18.59
C ILE A 3 -4.55 -9.11 17.59
N ALA A 4 -3.81 -8.01 17.73
CA ALA A 4 -2.70 -7.68 16.83
C ALA A 4 -1.59 -8.76 16.87
N ALA A 5 -1.23 -9.23 18.05
CA ALA A 5 -0.25 -10.32 18.22
C ALA A 5 -0.76 -11.63 17.57
N SER A 6 -2.03 -11.99 17.80
CA SER A 6 -2.64 -13.17 17.20
C SER A 6 -2.70 -13.09 15.69
N MET A 7 -3.08 -11.94 15.11
CA MET A 7 -3.10 -11.71 13.67
C MET A 7 -1.69 -11.78 13.06
N THR A 8 -0.68 -11.27 13.76
CA THR A 8 0.72 -11.35 13.29
C THR A 8 1.21 -12.81 13.24
N MET A 9 0.83 -13.66 14.20
CA MET A 9 1.16 -15.07 14.18
C MET A 9 0.48 -15.82 13.03
N ASP A 10 -0.71 -15.41 12.64
CA ASP A 10 -1.52 -16.01 11.56
C ASP A 10 -1.48 -15.17 10.26
N ILE A 11 -0.43 -14.39 10.06
CA ILE A 11 -0.34 -13.39 8.95
C ILE A 11 -0.55 -13.98 7.56
N SER A 12 -0.25 -15.26 7.37
CA SER A 12 -0.46 -15.99 6.10
C SER A 12 -1.84 -16.66 5.99
N ASN A 13 -2.65 -16.66 7.07
CA ASN A 13 -3.96 -17.32 7.10
C ASN A 13 -5.08 -16.30 6.92
N GLN A 14 -5.49 -16.06 5.68
CA GLN A 14 -6.50 -15.04 5.33
C GLN A 14 -7.86 -15.27 5.97
N ASN A 15 -8.29 -16.54 6.18
CA ASN A 15 -9.58 -16.81 6.82
C ASN A 15 -9.57 -16.32 8.27
N LYS A 16 -8.50 -16.62 9.01
CA LYS A 16 -8.35 -16.12 10.37
C LYS A 16 -8.20 -14.61 10.43
N LEU A 17 -7.47 -14.01 9.49
CA LEU A 17 -7.35 -12.54 9.41
C LEU A 17 -8.71 -11.89 9.18
N SER A 18 -9.55 -12.46 8.32
CA SER A 18 -10.92 -11.98 8.10
C SER A 18 -11.78 -12.07 9.38
N GLU A 19 -11.72 -13.18 10.12
CA GLU A 19 -12.43 -13.34 11.38
C GLU A 19 -11.99 -12.30 12.43
N PHE A 20 -10.68 -12.09 12.59
CA PHE A 20 -10.15 -11.06 13.48
C PHE A 20 -10.55 -9.64 13.06
N TYR A 21 -10.59 -9.37 11.75
CA TYR A 21 -11.01 -8.08 11.22
C TYR A 21 -12.47 -7.77 11.55
N GLU A 22 -13.38 -8.73 11.40
CA GLU A 22 -14.78 -8.57 11.79
C GLU A 22 -14.92 -8.39 13.32
N GLU A 23 -14.09 -9.06 14.12
CA GLU A 23 -14.08 -8.86 15.57
C GLU A 23 -13.63 -7.44 15.95
N LEU A 24 -12.62 -6.89 15.27
CA LEU A 24 -12.18 -5.50 15.48
C LEU A 24 -13.30 -4.50 15.16
N LYS A 25 -14.07 -4.74 14.08
CA LYS A 25 -15.25 -3.92 13.74
C LYS A 25 -16.30 -4.02 14.84
N ARG A 26 -16.61 -5.22 15.31
CA ARG A 26 -17.56 -5.45 16.40
C ARG A 26 -17.18 -4.71 17.68
N LEU A 27 -15.89 -4.65 17.98
CA LEU A 27 -15.34 -3.93 19.14
C LEU A 27 -15.21 -2.41 18.90
N GLN A 28 -15.65 -1.90 17.77
CA GLN A 28 -15.56 -0.47 17.38
C GLN A 28 -14.13 0.09 17.48
N ILE A 29 -13.13 -0.74 17.19
CA ILE A 29 -11.73 -0.34 17.14
C ILE A 29 -11.49 0.38 15.81
N GLN A 30 -10.86 1.55 15.84
CA GLN A 30 -10.50 2.28 14.64
C GLN A 30 -9.41 1.53 13.86
N ILE A 31 -9.76 1.01 12.68
CA ILE A 31 -8.82 0.30 11.81
C ILE A 31 -8.19 1.30 10.84
N VAL A 32 -6.86 1.37 10.86
CA VAL A 32 -6.06 2.06 9.86
C VAL A 32 -5.80 1.09 8.72
N ARG A 33 -6.37 1.38 7.54
CA ARG A 33 -6.22 0.58 6.32
C ARG A 33 -4.77 0.57 5.86
N PRO A 34 -4.38 -0.35 4.94
CA PRO A 34 -3.04 -0.36 4.37
C PRO A 34 -2.62 1.04 3.90
N ASP A 35 -1.51 1.53 4.43
CA ASP A 35 -0.95 2.84 4.12
C ASP A 35 0.56 2.79 4.29
N ILE A 36 1.28 3.15 3.24
CA ILE A 36 2.74 3.10 3.23
C ILE A 36 3.36 4.05 4.24
N ASN A 37 2.65 5.10 4.63
CA ASN A 37 3.09 6.13 5.56
C ASN A 37 2.65 5.90 7.01
N GLU A 38 1.66 5.04 7.26
CA GLU A 38 1.11 4.82 8.61
C GLU A 38 1.35 3.40 9.12
N CYS A 39 1.24 2.40 8.23
CA CYS A 39 1.26 0.99 8.60
C CYS A 39 2.69 0.43 8.71
N PHE A 40 2.79 -0.80 9.21
CA PHE A 40 4.03 -1.52 9.48
C PHE A 40 4.00 -2.87 8.76
N ALA A 41 5.12 -3.62 8.82
CA ALA A 41 5.15 -4.95 8.23
C ALA A 41 4.21 -5.92 8.97
N ASP A 42 4.10 -5.79 10.28
CA ASP A 42 3.22 -6.54 11.19
C ASP A 42 2.00 -5.71 11.63
N PHE A 43 1.00 -6.38 12.20
CA PHE A 43 -0.15 -5.72 12.83
C PHE A 43 0.28 -5.02 14.11
N ARG A 44 -0.11 -3.76 14.27
CA ARG A 44 0.22 -2.95 15.44
C ARG A 44 -0.99 -2.22 16.00
N THR A 45 -0.90 -1.87 17.27
CA THR A 45 -1.89 -1.05 17.96
C THR A 45 -1.22 0.16 18.59
N LYS A 46 -1.90 1.31 18.55
CA LYS A 46 -1.50 2.50 19.27
C LYS A 46 -2.76 3.25 19.75
N GLY A 47 -2.96 3.31 21.06
CA GLY A 47 -4.21 3.83 21.64
C GLY A 47 -5.40 2.99 21.16
N ASN A 48 -6.43 3.65 20.61
CA ASN A 48 -7.62 2.99 20.05
C ASN A 48 -7.50 2.69 18.53
N LYS A 49 -6.30 2.77 17.97
CA LYS A 49 -6.05 2.49 16.55
C LYS A 49 -5.40 1.14 16.38
N PHE A 50 -5.87 0.43 15.36
CA PHE A 50 -5.31 -0.83 14.88
C PHE A 50 -4.79 -0.63 13.47
N TYR A 51 -3.48 -0.85 13.26
CA TYR A 51 -2.81 -0.67 11.98
C TYR A 51 -2.72 -2.00 11.25
N TYR A 52 -3.25 -2.04 10.02
CA TYR A 52 -3.18 -3.23 9.19
C TYR A 52 -1.74 -3.53 8.76
N ALA A 53 -1.35 -4.82 8.80
CA ALA A 53 0.00 -5.25 8.42
C ALA A 53 0.19 -5.19 6.90
N LEU A 54 1.16 -4.42 6.42
CA LEU A 54 1.52 -4.42 4.99
C LEU A 54 2.10 -5.77 4.55
N GLY A 55 2.76 -6.49 5.47
CA GLY A 55 3.28 -7.84 5.22
C GLY A 55 2.19 -8.93 5.12
N ALA A 56 0.93 -8.63 5.47
CA ALA A 56 -0.21 -9.52 5.27
C ALA A 56 -0.81 -9.45 3.86
N ILE A 57 -0.43 -8.44 3.08
CA ILE A 57 -0.88 -8.28 1.69
C ILE A 57 -0.21 -9.36 0.83
N LYS A 58 -0.99 -10.00 -0.04
CA LYS A 58 -0.49 -11.06 -0.93
C LYS A 58 0.66 -10.56 -1.79
N ALA A 59 1.65 -11.43 -1.98
CA ALA A 59 2.87 -11.17 -2.76
C ALA A 59 3.76 -10.02 -2.25
N VAL A 60 3.47 -9.48 -1.05
CA VAL A 60 4.30 -8.48 -0.39
C VAL A 60 5.24 -9.17 0.60
N GLY A 61 6.55 -9.01 0.37
CA GLY A 61 7.58 -9.61 1.21
C GLY A 61 7.71 -8.87 2.55
N TYR A 62 7.68 -9.61 3.66
CA TYR A 62 7.79 -9.03 5.00
C TYR A 62 9.10 -8.25 5.20
N GLU A 63 10.25 -8.82 4.77
CA GLU A 63 11.56 -8.18 4.89
C GLU A 63 11.65 -6.89 4.07
N ALA A 64 11.18 -6.93 2.82
CA ALA A 64 11.16 -5.74 1.97
C ALA A 64 10.32 -4.60 2.57
N ILE A 65 9.15 -4.93 3.13
CA ILE A 65 8.32 -3.94 3.82
C ILE A 65 8.98 -3.44 5.10
N SER A 66 9.66 -4.30 5.85
CA SER A 66 10.41 -3.86 7.03
C SER A 66 11.45 -2.82 6.68
N ASN A 67 12.21 -3.03 5.60
CA ASN A 67 13.21 -2.07 5.11
C ASN A 67 12.57 -0.74 4.67
N ILE A 68 11.43 -0.78 3.99
CA ILE A 68 10.67 0.42 3.59
C ILE A 68 10.18 1.19 4.82
N VAL A 69 9.68 0.49 5.82
CA VAL A 69 9.23 1.11 7.09
C VAL A 69 10.40 1.72 7.85
N GLU A 70 11.56 1.05 7.91
CA GLU A 70 12.77 1.60 8.52
C GLU A 70 13.23 2.87 7.82
N GLU A 71 13.24 2.89 6.47
CA GLU A 71 13.55 4.09 5.69
C GLU A 71 12.62 5.25 6.06
N ARG A 72 11.33 4.99 6.13
CA ARG A 72 10.32 5.98 6.54
C ARG A 72 10.55 6.49 7.97
N LEU A 73 10.84 5.60 8.91
CA LEU A 73 11.06 5.96 10.31
C LEU A 73 12.32 6.80 10.50
N LYS A 74 13.35 6.56 9.68
CA LYS A 74 14.63 7.26 9.73
C LYS A 74 14.58 8.63 9.06
N ASN A 75 13.94 8.72 7.90
CA ASN A 75 14.03 9.89 7.02
C ASN A 75 12.66 10.61 6.84
N GLY A 76 11.63 10.22 7.59
CA GLY A 76 10.30 10.83 7.53
C GLY A 76 9.36 10.17 6.54
N ARG A 77 8.14 10.65 6.51
CA ARG A 77 7.08 10.18 5.60
C ARG A 77 7.49 10.33 4.15
N PHE A 78 6.97 9.48 3.28
CA PHE A 78 7.06 9.67 1.84
C PHE A 78 6.09 10.77 1.42
N GLU A 79 6.58 11.76 0.69
CA GLU A 79 5.79 12.92 0.27
C GLU A 79 5.08 12.69 -1.08
N SER A 80 5.67 11.84 -1.94
CA SER A 80 5.16 11.49 -3.26
C SER A 80 5.62 10.10 -3.68
N ILE A 81 5.06 9.58 -4.78
CA ILE A 81 5.55 8.35 -5.42
C ILE A 81 7.01 8.51 -5.87
N THR A 82 7.36 9.68 -6.39
CA THR A 82 8.75 9.97 -6.79
C THR A 82 9.69 9.95 -5.59
N ASP A 83 9.30 10.56 -4.46
CA ASP A 83 10.09 10.51 -3.23
C ASP A 83 10.26 9.06 -2.74
N PHE A 84 9.20 8.26 -2.75
CA PHE A 84 9.26 6.83 -2.44
C PHE A 84 10.29 6.09 -3.32
N LEU A 85 10.23 6.27 -4.64
CA LEU A 85 11.16 5.63 -5.59
C LEU A 85 12.61 6.10 -5.44
N ASN A 86 12.81 7.35 -5.02
CA ASN A 86 14.14 7.91 -4.78
C ASN A 86 14.82 7.37 -3.52
N ARG A 87 14.04 6.97 -2.54
CA ARG A 87 14.52 6.61 -1.20
C ARG A 87 14.58 5.11 -0.98
N VAL A 88 13.63 4.36 -1.54
CA VAL A 88 13.53 2.92 -1.33
C VAL A 88 14.53 2.16 -2.19
N ASN A 89 15.20 1.17 -1.60
CA ASN A 89 16.13 0.32 -2.33
C ASN A 89 15.40 -0.49 -3.41
N PRO A 90 15.85 -0.49 -4.69
CA PRO A 90 15.23 -1.25 -5.76
C PRO A 90 15.12 -2.76 -5.50
N LYS A 91 15.95 -3.31 -4.60
CA LYS A 91 15.86 -4.72 -4.17
C LYS A 91 14.58 -5.02 -3.40
N ASP A 92 14.03 -4.00 -2.71
CA ASP A 92 12.80 -4.09 -1.93
C ASP A 92 11.55 -3.74 -2.76
N ILE A 93 11.74 -3.52 -4.09
CA ILE A 93 10.67 -3.16 -5.01
C ILE A 93 10.65 -4.18 -6.16
N ASN A 94 9.57 -4.95 -6.25
CA ASN A 94 9.31 -5.80 -7.41
C ASN A 94 7.87 -5.61 -7.91
N LYS A 95 7.59 -6.11 -9.12
CA LYS A 95 6.30 -5.94 -9.77
C LYS A 95 5.14 -6.44 -8.90
N LEU A 96 5.21 -7.68 -8.43
CA LEU A 96 4.12 -8.30 -7.66
C LEU A 96 3.88 -7.59 -6.32
N GLN A 97 4.95 -7.13 -5.67
CA GLN A 97 4.85 -6.38 -4.42
C GLN A 97 4.17 -5.02 -4.63
N LEU A 98 4.58 -4.26 -5.65
CA LEU A 98 3.95 -2.99 -5.97
C LEU A 98 2.48 -3.17 -6.39
N GLU A 99 2.17 -4.19 -7.19
CA GLU A 99 0.80 -4.53 -7.56
C GLU A 99 -0.06 -4.82 -6.32
N GLY A 100 0.44 -5.61 -5.38
CA GLY A 100 -0.25 -5.90 -4.12
C GLY A 100 -0.51 -4.64 -3.29
N LEU A 101 0.50 -3.81 -3.11
CA LEU A 101 0.39 -2.55 -2.36
C LEU A 101 -0.59 -1.57 -3.02
N VAL A 102 -0.55 -1.40 -4.34
CA VAL A 102 -1.48 -0.53 -5.08
C VAL A 102 -2.91 -1.04 -4.97
N LYS A 103 -3.15 -2.33 -5.20
CA LYS A 103 -4.47 -2.95 -5.08
C LYS A 103 -5.06 -2.79 -3.68
N ALA A 104 -4.24 -2.95 -2.65
CA ALA A 104 -4.65 -2.77 -1.25
C ALA A 104 -4.85 -1.32 -0.83
N GLY A 105 -4.50 -0.35 -1.68
CA GLY A 105 -4.63 1.08 -1.40
C GLY A 105 -3.52 1.67 -0.55
N ALA A 106 -2.37 1.00 -0.42
CA ALA A 106 -1.27 1.46 0.42
C ALA A 106 -0.66 2.82 -0.01
N PHE A 107 -0.90 3.23 -1.24
CA PHE A 107 -0.43 4.51 -1.78
C PHE A 107 -1.52 5.57 -1.93
N ASP A 108 -2.75 5.34 -1.47
CA ASP A 108 -3.89 6.25 -1.67
C ASP A 108 -3.63 7.67 -1.13
N ASN A 109 -2.84 7.80 -0.05
CA ASN A 109 -2.47 9.11 0.49
C ASN A 109 -1.42 9.86 -0.36
N LEU A 110 -0.75 9.17 -1.28
CA LEU A 110 0.20 9.78 -2.23
C LEU A 110 -0.44 10.00 -3.59
N ASN A 111 -1.31 9.11 -4.02
CA ASN A 111 -2.07 9.23 -5.26
C ASN A 111 -3.35 8.39 -5.17
N LEU A 112 -4.51 9.03 -5.34
CA LEU A 112 -5.82 8.40 -5.25
C LEU A 112 -6.17 7.50 -6.45
N ASN A 113 -5.54 7.72 -7.61
CA ASN A 113 -5.81 6.95 -8.82
C ASN A 113 -4.99 5.65 -8.83
N ARG A 114 -5.56 4.59 -8.27
CA ARG A 114 -4.92 3.27 -8.18
C ARG A 114 -4.62 2.66 -9.54
N ARG A 115 -5.51 2.85 -10.53
CA ARG A 115 -5.31 2.33 -11.89
C ARG A 115 -4.10 2.95 -12.55
N SER A 116 -3.97 4.28 -12.48
CA SER A 116 -2.81 4.99 -13.02
C SER A 116 -1.51 4.51 -12.40
N LEU A 117 -1.48 4.34 -11.07
CA LEU A 117 -0.32 3.78 -10.37
C LEU A 117 -0.01 2.35 -10.83
N PHE A 118 -1.04 1.50 -10.93
CA PHE A 118 -0.90 0.10 -11.33
C PHE A 118 -0.30 -0.03 -12.73
N ASP A 119 -0.81 0.74 -13.69
CA ASP A 119 -0.34 0.74 -15.07
C ASP A 119 1.09 1.31 -15.20
N SER A 120 1.52 2.14 -14.25
CA SER A 120 2.85 2.75 -14.22
C SER A 120 3.93 1.89 -13.52
N ILE A 121 3.58 0.77 -12.90
CA ILE A 121 4.51 -0.09 -12.15
C ILE A 121 5.77 -0.47 -12.93
N PRO A 122 5.71 -0.89 -14.23
CA PRO A 122 6.91 -1.20 -14.99
C PRO A 122 7.89 -0.01 -15.09
N ASN A 123 7.34 1.20 -15.26
CA ASN A 123 8.13 2.43 -15.31
C ASN A 123 8.74 2.76 -13.94
N PHE A 124 8.01 2.53 -12.84
CA PHE A 124 8.51 2.73 -11.49
C PHE A 124 9.73 1.84 -11.19
N ILE A 125 9.69 0.57 -11.58
CA ILE A 125 10.79 -0.37 -11.39
C ILE A 125 12.02 0.09 -12.17
N THR A 126 11.85 0.50 -13.42
CA THR A 126 12.95 0.99 -14.26
C THR A 126 13.53 2.28 -13.69
N LYS A 127 12.67 3.24 -13.30
CA LYS A 127 13.09 4.52 -12.71
C LYS A 127 13.87 4.29 -11.42
N SER A 128 13.38 3.46 -10.51
CA SER A 128 14.04 3.16 -9.24
C SER A 128 15.44 2.55 -9.44
N LYS A 129 15.60 1.62 -10.38
CA LYS A 129 16.91 1.02 -10.72
C LYS A 129 17.88 2.08 -11.24
N ASN A 130 17.46 2.89 -12.20
CA ASN A 130 18.29 3.93 -12.79
C ASN A 130 18.76 4.95 -11.74
N ILE A 131 17.87 5.39 -10.85
CA ILE A 131 18.20 6.30 -9.76
C ILE A 131 19.28 5.70 -8.85
N PHE A 132 19.13 4.42 -8.51
CA PHE A 132 20.08 3.75 -7.62
C PHE A 132 21.44 3.54 -8.28
N GLU A 133 21.48 3.15 -9.56
CA GLU A 133 22.70 3.00 -10.35
C GLU A 133 23.44 4.33 -10.49
N ASN A 134 22.72 5.42 -10.77
CA ASN A 134 23.30 6.77 -10.86
C ASN A 134 23.92 7.21 -9.53
N LYS A 135 23.25 6.92 -8.41
CA LYS A 135 23.82 7.20 -7.06
C LYS A 135 25.09 6.41 -6.78
N LEU A 136 25.15 5.13 -7.19
CA LEU A 136 26.35 4.30 -7.00
C LEU A 136 27.54 4.76 -7.84
N ASN A 137 27.28 5.25 -9.04
CA ASN A 137 28.34 5.68 -9.98
C ASN A 137 28.82 7.11 -9.74
N ASN A 138 28.38 7.79 -8.68
CA ASN A 138 28.63 9.22 -8.44
C ASN A 138 28.39 10.11 -9.67
N GLN A 139 27.58 9.68 -10.60
CA GLN A 139 27.17 10.48 -11.73
C GLN A 139 26.18 11.52 -11.21
N ILE A 140 26.63 12.76 -11.10
CA ILE A 140 25.75 13.91 -10.92
C ILE A 140 24.87 13.91 -12.16
N ASP A 141 23.56 13.74 -11.96
CA ASP A 141 22.57 13.83 -13.02
C ASP A 141 22.65 15.26 -13.58
N LEU A 142 23.33 15.40 -14.73
CA LEU A 142 23.48 16.69 -15.46
C LEU A 142 22.13 17.16 -16.02
N PHE A 143 21.11 16.29 -15.98
CA PHE A 143 19.72 16.61 -16.28
C PHE A 143 18.97 16.87 -14.97
N GLY A 144 19.38 17.97 -14.29
CA GLY A 144 18.85 18.38 -13.02
C GLY A 144 17.32 18.40 -12.99
N GLU A 145 16.83 18.03 -11.82
CA GLU A 145 15.56 18.48 -11.24
C GLU A 145 14.51 19.00 -12.24
N ASN A 146 13.92 18.09 -13.00
CA ASN A 146 12.62 18.39 -13.55
C ASN A 146 11.56 17.87 -12.56
N ASN A 147 11.24 18.73 -11.58
CA ASN A 147 10.09 18.59 -10.69
C ASN A 147 8.74 18.56 -11.43
N ASP A 148 8.75 18.67 -12.76
CA ASP A 148 7.54 18.64 -13.59
C ASP A 148 7.08 17.23 -14.00
N GLN A 149 7.84 16.17 -13.66
CA GLN A 149 7.51 14.80 -14.07
C GLN A 149 6.48 14.08 -13.19
N ASP A 150 6.09 14.62 -12.04
CA ASP A 150 4.99 14.04 -11.25
C ASP A 150 3.64 14.14 -12.00
N ASN A 151 3.52 15.08 -12.95
CA ASN A 151 2.34 15.21 -13.81
C ASN A 151 2.34 14.22 -14.99
N GLU A 152 3.48 13.66 -15.40
CA GLU A 152 3.54 12.64 -16.47
C GLU A 152 3.24 11.21 -15.96
N ILE A 153 3.42 10.96 -14.66
CA ILE A 153 3.12 9.66 -14.04
C ILE A 153 1.60 9.43 -13.97
N THR A 154 0.83 10.49 -13.86
CA THR A 154 -0.62 10.43 -13.90
C THR A 154 -1.12 10.68 -15.32
N SER A 155 -1.02 9.67 -16.20
CA SER A 155 -1.82 9.66 -17.42
C SER A 155 -3.27 9.99 -17.05
N LYS A 156 -3.98 10.78 -17.88
CA LYS A 156 -5.41 11.10 -17.71
C LYS A 156 -6.29 9.86 -17.91
N ILE A 157 -5.99 8.80 -17.14
CA ILE A 157 -6.73 7.54 -17.14
C ILE A 157 -7.68 7.61 -15.96
N ASP A 158 -8.94 7.33 -16.20
CA ASP A 158 -9.93 7.19 -15.12
C ASP A 158 -9.54 6.02 -14.20
N ASP A 159 -9.74 6.21 -12.89
CA ASP A 159 -9.48 5.16 -11.91
C ASP A 159 -10.42 3.96 -12.13
N TRP A 160 -10.11 2.84 -11.52
CA TRP A 160 -11.00 1.69 -11.50
C TRP A 160 -12.38 2.08 -10.95
N LYS A 161 -13.43 1.53 -11.56
CA LYS A 161 -14.78 1.65 -11.01
C LYS A 161 -14.85 1.04 -9.61
N PHE A 162 -15.84 1.43 -8.83
CA PHE A 162 -15.98 1.01 -7.43
C PHE A 162 -15.90 -0.52 -7.27
N GLU A 163 -16.66 -1.28 -8.06
CA GLU A 163 -16.68 -2.74 -7.97
C GLU A 163 -15.33 -3.36 -8.36
N GLU A 164 -14.68 -2.82 -9.39
CA GLU A 164 -13.35 -3.29 -9.81
C GLU A 164 -12.30 -2.99 -8.74
N ARG A 165 -12.37 -1.81 -8.14
CA ARG A 165 -11.48 -1.40 -7.04
C ARG A 165 -11.62 -2.34 -5.83
N LEU A 166 -12.86 -2.68 -5.43
CA LEU A 166 -13.13 -3.66 -4.37
C LEU A 166 -12.64 -5.07 -4.74
N SER A 167 -12.84 -5.50 -5.98
CA SER A 167 -12.34 -6.79 -6.47
C SER A 167 -10.81 -6.87 -6.40
N LYS A 168 -10.11 -5.81 -6.82
CA LYS A 168 -8.64 -5.72 -6.72
C LYS A 168 -8.15 -5.72 -5.28
N GLU A 169 -8.84 -5.00 -4.40
CA GLU A 169 -8.54 -4.99 -2.97
C GLU A 169 -8.72 -6.39 -2.37
N PHE A 170 -9.80 -7.08 -2.71
CA PHE A 170 -10.04 -8.46 -2.28
C PHE A 170 -8.95 -9.43 -2.79
N GLU A 171 -8.50 -9.28 -4.04
CA GLU A 171 -7.38 -10.05 -4.58
C GLU A 171 -6.12 -9.92 -3.72
N ALA A 172 -5.81 -8.71 -3.25
CA ALA A 172 -4.59 -8.42 -2.49
C ALA A 172 -4.71 -8.77 -1.01
N VAL A 173 -5.86 -8.53 -0.40
CA VAL A 173 -6.05 -8.66 1.06
C VAL A 173 -6.74 -9.97 1.44
N GLY A 174 -7.65 -10.47 0.58
CA GLY A 174 -8.43 -11.70 0.79
C GLY A 174 -9.78 -11.49 1.48
N PHE A 175 -10.11 -10.25 1.83
CA PHE A 175 -11.43 -9.83 2.32
C PHE A 175 -11.63 -8.33 2.04
N PHE A 176 -12.86 -7.84 2.19
CA PHE A 176 -13.18 -6.43 1.93
C PHE A 176 -12.77 -5.56 3.11
N ILE A 177 -11.79 -4.67 2.91
CA ILE A 177 -11.26 -3.79 3.94
C ILE A 177 -11.83 -2.37 3.85
N SER A 178 -12.11 -1.88 2.65
CA SER A 178 -12.62 -0.53 2.43
C SER A 178 -14.12 -0.45 2.60
N ASP A 179 -14.85 -1.34 1.95
CA ASP A 179 -16.30 -1.36 1.90
C ASP A 179 -16.79 -2.76 1.48
N HIS A 180 -18.09 -3.02 1.62
CA HIS A 180 -18.69 -4.26 1.14
C HIS A 180 -19.46 -4.00 -0.16
N PRO A 181 -19.37 -4.89 -1.18
CA PRO A 181 -20.07 -4.68 -2.46
C PRO A 181 -21.58 -4.43 -2.33
N LEU A 182 -22.21 -4.94 -1.28
CA LEU A 182 -23.64 -4.76 -1.02
C LEU A 182 -23.98 -3.40 -0.41
N ASN A 183 -23.01 -2.66 0.14
CA ASN A 183 -23.29 -1.38 0.80
C ASN A 183 -23.79 -0.31 -0.19
N GLN A 184 -23.42 -0.40 -1.47
CA GLN A 184 -23.96 0.46 -2.51
C GLN A 184 -25.46 0.26 -2.76
N PHE A 185 -26.03 -0.87 -2.30
CA PHE A 185 -27.44 -1.21 -2.43
C PHE A 185 -28.23 -1.01 -1.12
N GLU A 186 -27.58 -0.55 -0.03
CA GLU A 186 -28.28 -0.35 1.26
C GLU A 186 -29.49 0.61 1.14
N GLU A 187 -29.41 1.59 0.24
CA GLU A 187 -30.52 2.51 -0.01
C GLU A 187 -31.75 1.80 -0.60
N PHE A 188 -31.55 0.70 -1.33
CA PHE A 188 -32.64 -0.11 -1.94
C PHE A 188 -33.33 -1.05 -0.94
N PHE A 189 -32.71 -1.27 0.24
CA PHE A 189 -33.22 -2.17 1.26
C PHE A 189 -33.80 -1.43 2.48
N LYS A 190 -33.91 -0.10 2.42
CA LYS A 190 -34.45 0.75 3.51
C LYS A 190 -35.97 1.06 3.37
N ASP A 191 -36.71 0.32 2.53
CA ASP A 191 -38.18 0.40 2.42
C ASP A 191 -38.86 -0.65 3.29
#